data_77eaa685fb190423ea36ca2f1752e0fc
#
_entry.id   77eaa685fb190423ea36ca2f1752e0fc
#
_cell.length_a   1.000
_cell.length_b   1.000
_cell.length_c   1.000
_cell.angle_alpha   90.00
_cell.angle_beta   90.00
_cell.angle_gamma   90.00
#
_symmetry.space_group_name_H-M   'P 1'
#
loop_
_entity.id
_entity.type
_entity.pdbx_description
1 polymer ?
#
loop_
_entity_poly.entity_id
_entity_poly.type
_entity_poly.pdbx_seq_one_letter_code
_entity_poly.pdbx_strand_id
1 'polypeptide(L)'
;MNIPKSVWWLVIGMALNITGASFLWPLNTIFMKEELHKSLTIAGIVLMINSFGMVVGNLLGGSLFDKLGGYKTILIGTFTCLCSTTLLNLFHGWPWYAIWLVLLGFGGGMIVPAIYAMAGAVWPNGGRQTFNAIYLAQKIGVALGAALGGFVAEFSFNYIFMANLIMYVLFAIVAITQFNLEINAKFKPQDSIDLKSKENKKRFTAMMLVCAMFAICWIAYIQWETTIASFTQSINISMSQYSVLWTINGIMILVAQPLIRPIIILLKGNLKHQMFVGILIFMSSFLVTSFANHFAIFVVGMVILTFGEMFVWPAVPTIANQLAPVGKQGQYQGFVNSASTVGKAFGPFIGGILVDTFNMSMMFIGMIILLSFALLFLSFYDKVLPKNFKNQHQSRGRRNQNGI
;
A
#
# COMPACT_ATOMS: atom_id res chain seq x y z
N MET A 1 -15.33 15.74 12.36
CA MET A 1 -15.22 14.62 13.32
C MET A 1 -13.77 14.52 13.78
N ASN A 2 -13.55 14.58 15.08
CA ASN A 2 -12.18 14.46 15.62
C ASN A 2 -11.74 12.99 15.59
N ILE A 3 -10.60 12.73 14.98
CA ILE A 3 -9.97 11.40 14.97
C ILE A 3 -9.62 11.03 16.41
N PRO A 4 -10.01 9.83 16.91
CA PRO A 4 -9.66 9.39 18.27
C PRO A 4 -8.15 9.34 18.50
N LYS A 5 -7.70 9.62 19.73
CA LYS A 5 -6.27 9.57 20.10
C LYS A 5 -5.63 8.22 19.77
N SER A 6 -6.36 7.14 19.98
CA SER A 6 -5.91 5.77 19.65
C SER A 6 -5.59 5.58 18.17
N VAL A 7 -6.36 6.20 17.27
CA VAL A 7 -6.09 6.16 15.82
C VAL A 7 -4.89 7.04 15.47
N TRP A 8 -4.71 8.18 16.15
CA TRP A 8 -3.53 9.02 15.95
C TRP A 8 -2.21 8.30 16.25
N TRP A 9 -2.19 7.47 17.31
CA TRP A 9 -1.00 6.65 17.60
C TRP A 9 -0.72 5.63 16.50
N LEU A 10 -1.76 5.02 15.90
CA LEU A 10 -1.62 4.13 14.75
C LEU A 10 -1.12 4.89 13.50
N VAL A 11 -1.56 6.12 13.29
CA VAL A 11 -1.08 7.02 12.22
C VAL A 11 0.41 7.32 12.40
N ILE A 12 0.82 7.72 13.62
CA ILE A 12 2.23 8.00 13.95
C ILE A 12 3.08 6.73 13.75
N GLY A 13 2.62 5.59 14.27
CA GLY A 13 3.33 4.33 14.09
C GLY A 13 3.46 3.92 12.64
N MET A 14 2.40 4.08 11.84
CA MET A 14 2.46 3.80 10.40
C MET A 14 3.49 4.72 9.71
N ALA A 15 3.49 6.01 10.03
CA ALA A 15 4.47 6.95 9.47
C ALA A 15 5.90 6.52 9.82
N LEU A 16 6.19 6.20 11.09
CA LEU A 16 7.51 5.75 11.55
C LEU A 16 7.95 4.45 10.85
N ASN A 17 7.06 3.45 10.80
CA ASN A 17 7.33 2.17 10.15
C ASN A 17 7.67 2.33 8.66
N ILE A 18 6.88 3.13 7.94
CA ILE A 18 7.09 3.36 6.51
C ILE A 18 8.31 4.25 6.25
N THR A 19 8.56 5.26 7.08
CA THR A 19 9.79 6.06 6.99
C THR A 19 11.01 5.16 7.10
N GLY A 20 11.04 4.26 8.10
CA GLY A 20 12.11 3.28 8.24
C GLY A 20 12.29 2.42 6.99
N ALA A 21 11.23 1.79 6.50
CA ALA A 21 11.29 0.95 5.31
C ALA A 21 11.77 1.73 4.06
N SER A 22 11.40 3.00 3.94
CA SER A 22 11.70 3.84 2.78
C SER A 22 13.14 4.37 2.75
N PHE A 23 13.90 4.26 3.85
CA PHE A 23 15.35 4.53 3.82
C PHE A 23 16.08 3.54 2.92
N LEU A 24 15.72 2.28 2.97
CA LEU A 24 16.41 1.21 2.26
C LEU A 24 15.88 1.01 0.83
N TRP A 25 14.59 1.16 0.64
CA TRP A 25 13.92 0.71 -0.59
C TRP A 25 14.55 1.25 -1.89
N PRO A 26 14.78 2.57 -2.08
CA PRO A 26 15.38 3.07 -3.31
C PRO A 26 16.87 2.72 -3.43
N LEU A 27 17.53 2.41 -2.32
CA LEU A 27 18.98 2.25 -2.24
C LEU A 27 19.44 0.78 -2.31
N ASN A 28 18.52 -0.19 -2.16
CA ASN A 28 18.86 -1.61 -2.15
C ASN A 28 19.63 -2.06 -3.40
N THR A 29 19.15 -1.64 -4.59
CA THR A 29 19.79 -2.02 -5.86
C THR A 29 21.18 -1.39 -6.00
N ILE A 30 21.31 -0.12 -5.60
CA ILE A 30 22.56 0.64 -5.65
C ILE A 30 23.58 -0.02 -4.71
N PHE A 31 23.21 -0.28 -3.46
CA PHE A 31 24.06 -0.93 -2.48
C PHE A 31 24.56 -2.31 -2.96
N MET A 32 23.67 -3.15 -3.48
CA MET A 32 24.05 -4.47 -4.01
C MET A 32 25.00 -4.37 -5.20
N LYS A 33 24.84 -3.36 -6.06
CA LYS A 33 25.68 -3.17 -7.23
C LYS A 33 27.05 -2.57 -6.86
N GLU A 34 27.05 -1.49 -6.10
CA GLU A 34 28.25 -0.67 -5.84
C GLU A 34 29.09 -1.21 -4.70
N GLU A 35 28.47 -1.60 -3.57
CA GLU A 35 29.18 -2.07 -2.39
C GLU A 35 29.39 -3.59 -2.39
N LEU A 36 28.38 -4.37 -2.78
CA LEU A 36 28.46 -5.83 -2.80
C LEU A 36 28.93 -6.39 -4.14
N HIS A 37 29.16 -5.55 -5.15
CA HIS A 37 29.64 -5.92 -6.50
C HIS A 37 28.80 -7.03 -7.15
N LYS A 38 27.45 -7.00 -6.96
CA LYS A 38 26.52 -7.97 -7.53
C LYS A 38 25.89 -7.43 -8.81
N SER A 39 25.57 -8.35 -9.73
CA SER A 39 24.84 -7.98 -10.94
C SER A 39 23.44 -7.49 -10.65
N LEU A 40 22.87 -6.65 -11.52
CA LEU A 40 21.49 -6.20 -11.43
C LEU A 40 20.49 -7.36 -11.44
N THR A 41 20.84 -8.47 -12.10
CA THR A 41 20.04 -9.70 -12.09
C THR A 41 19.95 -10.29 -10.68
N ILE A 42 21.08 -10.39 -9.96
CA ILE A 42 21.10 -10.88 -8.58
C ILE A 42 20.32 -9.93 -7.68
N ALA A 43 20.49 -8.61 -7.83
CA ALA A 43 19.72 -7.62 -7.08
C ALA A 43 18.21 -7.78 -7.33
N GLY A 44 17.78 -7.96 -8.58
CA GLY A 44 16.39 -8.22 -8.93
C GLY A 44 15.83 -9.49 -8.29
N ILE A 45 16.59 -10.59 -8.29
CA ILE A 45 16.20 -11.86 -7.64
C ILE A 45 16.01 -11.65 -6.12
N VAL A 46 16.95 -10.96 -5.45
CA VAL A 46 16.85 -10.67 -4.02
C VAL A 46 15.61 -9.85 -3.70
N LEU A 47 15.32 -8.81 -4.49
CA LEU A 47 14.13 -7.99 -4.31
C LEU A 47 12.81 -8.74 -4.59
N MET A 48 12.85 -9.69 -5.54
CA MET A 48 11.72 -10.58 -5.79
C MET A 48 11.47 -11.53 -4.60
N ILE A 49 12.52 -12.14 -4.04
CA ILE A 49 12.41 -12.99 -2.84
C ILE A 49 11.95 -12.17 -1.64
N ASN A 50 12.46 -10.95 -1.47
CA ASN A 50 11.98 -10.02 -0.44
C ASN A 50 10.47 -9.73 -0.58
N SER A 51 10.01 -9.45 -1.81
CA SER A 51 8.57 -9.24 -2.09
C SER A 51 7.74 -10.47 -1.76
N PHE A 52 8.24 -11.67 -2.07
CA PHE A 52 7.61 -12.92 -1.67
C PHE A 52 7.55 -13.07 -0.15
N GLY A 53 8.65 -12.80 0.55
CA GLY A 53 8.70 -12.75 2.02
C GLY A 53 7.66 -11.78 2.60
N MET A 54 7.51 -10.61 1.99
CA MET A 54 6.50 -9.61 2.39
C MET A 54 5.06 -10.13 2.16
N VAL A 55 4.78 -10.83 1.05
CA VAL A 55 3.46 -11.46 0.81
C VAL A 55 3.14 -12.48 1.89
N VAL A 56 4.10 -13.36 2.23
CA VAL A 56 3.94 -14.33 3.31
C VAL A 56 3.71 -13.62 4.64
N GLY A 57 4.47 -12.56 4.92
CA GLY A 57 4.31 -11.71 6.10
C GLY A 57 2.91 -11.09 6.18
N ASN A 58 2.39 -10.53 5.07
CA ASN A 58 1.04 -9.96 5.00
C ASN A 58 -0.05 -10.98 5.35
N LEU A 59 0.05 -12.19 4.79
CA LEU A 59 -0.94 -13.26 5.02
C LEU A 59 -0.88 -13.80 6.46
N LEU A 60 0.33 -14.04 6.96
CA LEU A 60 0.55 -14.51 8.34
C LEU A 60 0.19 -13.42 9.35
N GLY A 61 0.63 -12.18 9.13
CA GLY A 61 0.30 -11.06 10.01
C GLY A 61 -1.20 -10.82 10.12
N GLY A 62 -1.92 -10.88 8.99
CA GLY A 62 -3.37 -10.80 9.00
C GLY A 62 -4.02 -11.95 9.79
N SER A 63 -3.54 -13.19 9.59
CA SER A 63 -4.05 -14.36 10.32
C SER A 63 -3.69 -14.34 11.81
N LEU A 64 -2.48 -13.90 12.17
CA LEU A 64 -2.05 -13.74 13.56
C LEU A 64 -2.84 -12.63 14.27
N PHE A 65 -3.15 -11.53 13.57
CA PHE A 65 -4.03 -10.49 14.11
C PHE A 65 -5.37 -11.08 14.59
N ASP A 66 -5.99 -11.91 13.76
CA ASP A 66 -7.27 -12.53 14.07
C ASP A 66 -7.19 -13.54 15.23
N LYS A 67 -6.02 -14.17 15.44
CA LYS A 67 -5.82 -15.20 16.48
C LYS A 67 -5.26 -14.64 17.80
N LEU A 68 -4.23 -13.79 17.70
CA LEU A 68 -3.46 -13.29 18.85
C LEU A 68 -3.82 -11.86 19.24
N GLY A 69 -4.59 -11.15 18.37
CA GLY A 69 -4.87 -9.73 18.51
C GLY A 69 -3.80 -8.84 17.89
N GLY A 70 -4.18 -7.59 17.64
CA GLY A 70 -3.34 -6.62 16.92
C GLY A 70 -2.03 -6.27 17.64
N TYR A 71 -2.10 -6.04 18.95
CA TYR A 71 -0.94 -5.68 19.75
C TYR A 71 0.19 -6.71 19.63
N LYS A 72 -0.10 -7.97 19.91
CA LYS A 72 0.90 -9.05 19.85
C LYS A 72 1.44 -9.24 18.44
N THR A 73 0.57 -9.20 17.44
CA THR A 73 0.99 -9.36 16.03
C THR A 73 1.93 -8.26 15.59
N ILE A 74 1.62 -7.00 15.91
CA ILE A 74 2.49 -5.86 15.59
C ILE A 74 3.83 -6.00 16.32
N LEU A 75 3.85 -6.40 17.59
CA LEU A 75 5.10 -6.61 18.33
C LEU A 75 5.96 -7.73 17.73
N ILE A 76 5.38 -8.85 17.30
CA ILE A 76 6.11 -9.93 16.62
C ILE A 76 6.76 -9.41 15.34
N GLY A 77 6.00 -8.70 14.48
CA GLY A 77 6.52 -8.09 13.26
C GLY A 77 7.63 -7.06 13.56
N THR A 78 7.41 -6.21 14.58
CA THR A 78 8.38 -5.20 15.02
C THR A 78 9.67 -5.83 15.52
N PHE A 79 9.58 -6.88 16.34
CA PHE A 79 10.76 -7.62 16.82
C PHE A 79 11.53 -8.26 15.65
N THR A 80 10.83 -8.85 14.69
CA THR A 80 11.43 -9.40 13.46
C THR A 80 12.18 -8.31 12.69
N CYS A 81 11.58 -7.13 12.51
CA CYS A 81 12.23 -6.00 11.84
C CYS A 81 13.44 -5.48 12.65
N LEU A 82 13.34 -5.35 13.97
CA LEU A 82 14.45 -4.93 14.84
C LEU A 82 15.62 -5.91 14.75
N CYS A 83 15.37 -7.21 14.85
CA CYS A 83 16.42 -8.22 14.66
C CYS A 83 17.08 -8.09 13.30
N SER A 84 16.27 -7.98 12.25
CA SER A 84 16.75 -7.84 10.87
C SER A 84 17.61 -6.58 10.69
N THR A 85 17.14 -5.43 11.15
CA THR A 85 17.86 -4.15 10.99
C THR A 85 19.13 -4.10 11.85
N THR A 86 19.12 -4.70 13.05
CA THR A 86 20.31 -4.86 13.87
C THR A 86 21.36 -5.73 13.17
N LEU A 87 20.93 -6.86 12.59
CA LEU A 87 21.80 -7.77 11.86
C LEU A 87 22.31 -7.15 10.55
N LEU A 88 21.51 -6.33 9.87
CA LEU A 88 21.96 -5.53 8.73
C LEU A 88 23.05 -4.53 9.13
N ASN A 89 22.95 -3.90 10.29
CA ASN A 89 24.00 -3.00 10.78
C ASN A 89 25.31 -3.71 11.08
N LEU A 90 25.25 -4.95 11.60
CA LEU A 90 26.43 -5.72 12.00
C LEU A 90 27.03 -6.52 10.87
N PHE A 91 26.18 -7.09 10.00
CA PHE A 91 26.56 -8.07 8.98
C PHE A 91 25.85 -7.80 7.64
N HIS A 92 26.24 -6.72 6.96
CA HIS A 92 25.66 -6.32 5.66
C HIS A 92 26.45 -6.85 4.44
N GLY A 93 27.44 -7.72 4.64
CA GLY A 93 28.13 -8.40 3.55
C GLY A 93 27.28 -9.46 2.85
N TRP A 94 27.73 -9.92 1.68
CA TRP A 94 27.07 -11.01 0.96
C TRP A 94 27.40 -12.38 1.59
N PRO A 95 26.43 -13.33 1.73
CA PRO A 95 25.01 -13.27 1.32
C PRO A 95 24.07 -12.72 2.41
N TRP A 96 24.58 -12.35 3.58
CA TRP A 96 23.81 -11.98 4.75
C TRP A 96 22.87 -10.83 4.50
N TYR A 97 23.29 -9.83 3.72
CA TYR A 97 22.45 -8.71 3.32
C TYR A 97 21.11 -9.16 2.73
N ALA A 98 21.14 -10.11 1.79
CA ALA A 98 19.93 -10.63 1.15
C ALA A 98 19.01 -11.33 2.16
N ILE A 99 19.58 -12.11 3.08
CA ILE A 99 18.83 -12.85 4.11
C ILE A 99 18.11 -11.87 5.04
N TRP A 100 18.84 -10.87 5.54
CA TRP A 100 18.24 -9.89 6.46
C TRP A 100 17.23 -8.99 5.75
N LEU A 101 17.44 -8.65 4.49
CA LEU A 101 16.48 -7.89 3.70
C LEU A 101 15.15 -8.65 3.53
N VAL A 102 15.22 -9.96 3.25
CA VAL A 102 14.02 -10.82 3.15
C VAL A 102 13.29 -10.91 4.50
N LEU A 103 14.05 -11.06 5.61
CA LEU A 103 13.48 -11.10 6.95
C LEU A 103 12.82 -9.75 7.32
N LEU A 104 13.43 -8.63 6.92
CA LEU A 104 12.86 -7.29 7.09
C LEU A 104 11.55 -7.14 6.32
N GLY A 105 11.51 -7.60 5.06
CA GLY A 105 10.30 -7.62 4.25
C GLY A 105 9.18 -8.46 4.87
N PHE A 106 9.52 -9.63 5.40
CA PHE A 106 8.58 -10.50 6.10
C PHE A 106 8.01 -9.83 7.35
N GLY A 107 8.84 -9.23 8.21
CA GLY A 107 8.40 -8.52 9.42
C GLY A 107 7.53 -7.31 9.10
N GLY A 108 7.96 -6.47 8.12
CA GLY A 108 7.18 -5.33 7.63
C GLY A 108 5.83 -5.73 7.05
N GLY A 109 5.80 -6.87 6.33
CA GLY A 109 4.57 -7.47 5.83
C GLY A 109 3.58 -7.84 6.94
N MET A 110 4.04 -8.25 8.12
CA MET A 110 3.16 -8.54 9.27
C MET A 110 2.57 -7.26 9.89
N ILE A 111 3.32 -6.17 9.92
CA ILE A 111 2.93 -4.94 10.62
C ILE A 111 1.80 -4.20 9.90
N VAL A 112 1.94 -3.98 8.59
CA VAL A 112 1.03 -3.10 7.83
C VAL A 112 -0.43 -3.57 7.87
N PRO A 113 -0.78 -4.83 7.52
CA PRO A 113 -2.16 -5.29 7.60
C PRO A 113 -2.71 -5.29 9.03
N ALA A 114 -1.85 -5.55 10.03
CA ALA A 114 -2.24 -5.52 11.43
C ALA A 114 -2.60 -4.10 11.91
N ILE A 115 -1.86 -3.06 11.48
CA ILE A 115 -2.22 -1.66 11.76
C ILE A 115 -3.54 -1.28 11.09
N TYR A 116 -3.74 -1.66 9.82
CA TYR A 116 -5.01 -1.40 9.13
C TYR A 116 -6.19 -2.09 9.82
N ALA A 117 -6.06 -3.36 10.20
CA ALA A 117 -7.09 -4.09 10.90
C ALA A 117 -7.38 -3.49 12.28
N MET A 118 -6.34 -3.11 13.02
CA MET A 118 -6.47 -2.46 14.33
C MET A 118 -7.16 -1.10 14.21
N ALA A 119 -6.81 -0.28 13.23
CA ALA A 119 -7.44 1.02 13.00
C ALA A 119 -8.95 0.88 12.74
N GLY A 120 -9.36 -0.09 11.92
CA GLY A 120 -10.76 -0.40 11.68
C GLY A 120 -11.49 -0.92 12.92
N ALA A 121 -10.82 -1.69 13.77
CA ALA A 121 -11.37 -2.23 15.01
C ALA A 121 -11.54 -1.17 16.11
N VAL A 122 -10.57 -0.26 16.22
CA VAL A 122 -10.58 0.82 17.24
C VAL A 122 -11.59 1.93 16.89
N TRP A 123 -11.74 2.24 15.62
CA TRP A 123 -12.70 3.26 15.17
C TRP A 123 -13.62 2.76 14.04
N PRO A 124 -14.57 1.85 14.36
CA PRO A 124 -15.47 1.27 13.36
C PRO A 124 -16.37 2.30 12.66
N ASN A 125 -16.72 3.38 13.36
CA ASN A 125 -17.57 4.44 12.82
C ASN A 125 -16.82 5.41 11.90
N GLY A 126 -15.50 5.41 11.91
CA GLY A 126 -14.66 6.25 11.07
C GLY A 126 -14.69 5.85 9.58
N GLY A 127 -15.02 4.57 9.30
CA GLY A 127 -15.14 4.06 7.95
C GLY A 127 -13.93 4.43 7.09
N ARG A 128 -14.18 5.04 5.92
CA ARG A 128 -13.13 5.46 4.99
C ARG A 128 -12.15 6.49 5.61
N GLN A 129 -12.58 7.32 6.56
CA GLN A 129 -11.70 8.33 7.16
C GLN A 129 -10.56 7.68 7.95
N THR A 130 -10.84 6.57 8.65
CA THR A 130 -9.82 5.78 9.36
C THR A 130 -8.72 5.33 8.41
N PHE A 131 -9.11 4.72 7.30
CA PHE A 131 -8.15 4.16 6.32
C PHE A 131 -7.44 5.25 5.53
N ASN A 132 -8.10 6.37 5.26
CA ASN A 132 -7.47 7.54 4.65
C ASN A 132 -6.39 8.15 5.56
N ALA A 133 -6.60 8.22 6.87
CA ALA A 133 -5.59 8.70 7.81
C ALA A 133 -4.33 7.82 7.81
N ILE A 134 -4.50 6.49 7.80
CA ILE A 134 -3.38 5.54 7.69
C ILE A 134 -2.68 5.66 6.32
N TYR A 135 -3.43 5.83 5.24
CA TYR A 135 -2.88 6.06 3.91
C TYR A 135 -2.03 7.35 3.84
N LEU A 136 -2.51 8.45 4.40
CA LEU A 136 -1.75 9.70 4.48
C LEU A 136 -0.46 9.52 5.27
N ALA A 137 -0.51 8.80 6.39
CA ALA A 137 0.68 8.46 7.18
C ALA A 137 1.72 7.67 6.36
N GLN A 138 1.27 6.71 5.55
CA GLN A 138 2.16 5.98 4.64
C GLN A 138 2.84 6.92 3.63
N LYS A 139 2.09 7.83 3.01
CA LYS A 139 2.65 8.77 2.03
C LYS A 139 3.64 9.74 2.65
N ILE A 140 3.35 10.25 3.84
CA ILE A 140 4.30 11.07 4.61
C ILE A 140 5.55 10.23 4.93
N GLY A 141 5.39 8.99 5.38
CA GLY A 141 6.50 8.09 5.68
C GLY A 141 7.39 7.81 4.46
N VAL A 142 6.80 7.56 3.29
CA VAL A 142 7.55 7.38 2.04
C VAL A 142 8.34 8.63 1.69
N ALA A 143 7.70 9.80 1.74
CA ALA A 143 8.35 11.07 1.39
C ALA A 143 9.52 11.40 2.33
N LEU A 144 9.32 11.26 3.65
CA LEU A 144 10.36 11.50 4.65
C LEU A 144 11.50 10.48 4.53
N GLY A 145 11.17 9.19 4.38
CA GLY A 145 12.18 8.13 4.28
C GLY A 145 13.02 8.25 3.02
N ALA A 146 12.41 8.55 1.86
CA ALA A 146 13.14 8.73 0.62
C ALA A 146 14.05 9.98 0.64
N ALA A 147 13.53 11.11 1.14
CA ALA A 147 14.29 12.36 1.24
C ALA A 147 15.47 12.24 2.21
N LEU A 148 15.21 11.73 3.42
CA LEU A 148 16.26 11.54 4.42
C LEU A 148 17.23 10.43 4.02
N GLY A 149 16.76 9.35 3.40
CA GLY A 149 17.58 8.24 2.92
C GLY A 149 18.60 8.69 1.86
N GLY A 150 18.17 9.48 0.88
CA GLY A 150 19.07 10.06 -0.11
C GLY A 150 20.14 10.94 0.51
N PHE A 151 19.74 11.86 1.43
CA PHE A 151 20.68 12.73 2.12
C PHE A 151 21.69 11.95 2.97
N VAL A 152 21.24 10.92 3.70
CA VAL A 152 22.13 10.10 4.54
C VAL A 152 23.07 9.26 3.69
N ALA A 153 22.62 8.79 2.51
CA ALA A 153 23.43 8.01 1.58
C ALA A 153 24.66 8.77 1.05
N GLU A 154 24.58 10.08 0.91
CA GLU A 154 25.71 10.91 0.48
C GLU A 154 26.91 10.85 1.44
N PHE A 155 26.66 10.55 2.73
CA PHE A 155 27.73 10.42 3.72
C PHE A 155 28.26 8.97 3.79
N SER A 156 27.40 7.98 3.93
CA SER A 156 27.76 6.55 3.95
C SER A 156 26.51 5.66 3.94
N PHE A 157 26.58 4.52 3.25
CA PHE A 157 25.54 3.48 3.32
C PHE A 157 25.33 2.94 4.75
N ASN A 158 26.38 2.89 5.58
CA ASN A 158 26.27 2.42 6.98
C ASN A 158 25.31 3.29 7.80
N TYR A 159 25.27 4.60 7.56
CA TYR A 159 24.32 5.49 8.25
C TYR A 159 22.87 5.24 7.83
N ILE A 160 22.62 4.70 6.64
CA ILE A 160 21.27 4.31 6.20
C ILE A 160 20.76 3.16 7.07
N PHE A 161 21.59 2.13 7.30
CA PHE A 161 21.22 1.01 8.17
C PHE A 161 20.97 1.46 9.60
N MET A 162 21.81 2.38 10.13
CA MET A 162 21.62 2.97 11.45
C MET A 162 20.32 3.79 11.53
N ALA A 163 20.04 4.64 10.53
CA ALA A 163 18.82 5.44 10.49
C ALA A 163 17.57 4.53 10.42
N ASN A 164 17.63 3.46 9.61
CA ASN A 164 16.57 2.46 9.55
C ASN A 164 16.33 1.78 10.91
N LEU A 165 17.41 1.38 11.61
CA LEU A 165 17.31 0.81 12.96
C LEU A 165 16.69 1.78 13.95
N ILE A 166 17.13 3.04 13.95
CA ILE A 166 16.57 4.10 14.83
C ILE A 166 15.06 4.23 14.61
N MET A 167 14.61 4.25 13.36
CA MET A 167 13.16 4.35 13.05
C MET A 167 12.38 3.15 13.57
N TYR A 168 12.93 1.92 13.46
CA TYR A 168 12.28 0.75 14.04
C TYR A 168 12.31 0.72 15.57
N VAL A 169 13.35 1.27 16.20
CA VAL A 169 13.38 1.47 17.67
C VAL A 169 12.30 2.46 18.10
N LEU A 170 12.18 3.61 17.41
CA LEU A 170 11.12 4.59 17.70
C LEU A 170 9.73 3.99 17.47
N PHE A 171 9.56 3.23 16.39
CA PHE A 171 8.31 2.51 16.15
C PHE A 171 8.00 1.49 17.25
N ALA A 172 9.00 0.73 17.71
CA ALA A 172 8.85 -0.22 18.81
C ALA A 172 8.40 0.45 20.11
N ILE A 173 9.01 1.61 20.46
CA ILE A 173 8.62 2.39 21.64
C ILE A 173 7.13 2.79 21.53
N VAL A 174 6.71 3.34 20.38
CA VAL A 174 5.31 3.70 20.17
C VAL A 174 4.40 2.47 20.23
N ALA A 175 4.79 1.36 19.60
CA ALA A 175 3.99 0.13 19.59
C ALA A 175 3.82 -0.45 21.00
N ILE A 176 4.89 -0.53 21.80
CA ILE A 176 4.85 -1.05 23.16
C ILE A 176 4.00 -0.17 24.08
N THR A 177 4.14 1.15 23.97
CA THR A 177 3.49 2.09 24.91
C THR A 177 2.07 2.45 24.54
N GLN A 178 1.72 2.46 23.22
CA GLN A 178 0.46 3.04 22.74
C GLN A 178 -0.47 2.06 22.03
N PHE A 179 0.01 0.88 21.61
CA PHE A 179 -0.82 -0.04 20.80
C PHE A 179 -1.52 -1.12 21.63
N ASN A 180 -1.35 -1.13 22.93
CA ASN A 180 -2.15 -1.98 23.82
C ASN A 180 -3.56 -1.36 23.98
N LEU A 181 -4.31 -1.34 22.89
CA LEU A 181 -5.62 -0.70 22.81
C LEU A 181 -6.72 -1.70 23.13
N GLU A 182 -7.73 -1.25 23.88
CA GLU A 182 -8.94 -2.02 24.07
C GLU A 182 -9.70 -2.10 22.74
N ILE A 183 -9.72 -3.29 22.15
CA ILE A 183 -10.52 -3.57 20.96
C ILE A 183 -11.93 -3.91 21.42
N ASN A 184 -12.94 -3.25 20.84
CA ASN A 184 -14.34 -3.51 21.11
C ASN A 184 -14.64 -5.02 21.10
N ALA A 185 -15.40 -5.50 22.09
CA ALA A 185 -15.74 -6.92 22.24
C ALA A 185 -16.40 -7.56 21.00
N LYS A 186 -17.02 -6.73 20.13
CA LYS A 186 -17.56 -7.16 18.83
C LYS A 186 -16.50 -7.67 17.84
N PHE A 187 -15.22 -7.38 18.06
CA PHE A 187 -14.09 -7.83 17.24
C PHE A 187 -13.29 -8.97 17.87
N LYS A 188 -13.71 -9.44 19.07
CA LYS A 188 -13.10 -10.63 19.65
C LYS A 188 -13.50 -11.85 18.80
N PRO A 189 -12.60 -12.82 18.61
CA PRO A 189 -12.95 -14.09 17.97
C PRO A 189 -14.13 -14.69 18.69
N GLN A 190 -15.27 -14.76 18.03
CA GLN A 190 -16.44 -15.47 18.56
C GLN A 190 -16.25 -16.93 18.16
N ASP A 191 -16.23 -17.83 19.13
CA ASP A 191 -16.15 -19.25 18.89
C ASP A 191 -17.25 -19.64 17.88
N SER A 192 -16.84 -20.32 16.78
CA SER A 192 -17.73 -20.84 15.74
C SER A 192 -18.32 -19.83 14.72
N ILE A 193 -17.47 -19.00 14.05
CA ILE A 193 -17.92 -18.47 12.77
C ILE A 193 -17.87 -19.61 11.75
N ASP A 194 -19.01 -20.02 11.26
CA ASP A 194 -19.09 -21.00 10.17
C ASP A 194 -18.56 -20.36 8.86
N LEU A 195 -17.23 -20.49 8.69
CA LEU A 195 -16.53 -20.02 7.48
C LEU A 195 -17.00 -20.76 6.22
N LYS A 196 -17.66 -21.92 6.39
CA LYS A 196 -18.20 -22.73 5.29
C LYS A 196 -19.58 -22.24 4.84
N SER A 197 -20.20 -21.31 5.56
CA SER A 197 -21.50 -20.77 5.19
C SER A 197 -21.44 -20.19 3.76
N LYS A 198 -22.51 -20.36 3.00
CA LYS A 198 -22.66 -19.86 1.64
C LYS A 198 -22.44 -18.33 1.57
N GLU A 199 -22.77 -17.62 2.63
CA GLU A 199 -22.59 -16.17 2.75
C GLU A 199 -21.11 -15.81 2.86
N ASN A 200 -20.34 -16.46 3.71
CA ASN A 200 -18.92 -16.19 3.90
C ASN A 200 -18.11 -16.56 2.66
N LYS A 201 -18.47 -17.63 1.93
CA LYS A 201 -17.87 -17.95 0.62
C LYS A 201 -18.09 -16.81 -0.39
N LYS A 202 -19.29 -16.24 -0.45
CA LYS A 202 -19.59 -15.10 -1.33
C LYS A 202 -18.79 -13.85 -0.98
N ARG A 203 -18.65 -13.54 0.33
CA ARG A 203 -17.81 -12.43 0.80
C ARG A 203 -16.34 -12.64 0.43
N PHE A 204 -15.84 -13.85 0.57
CA PHE A 204 -14.48 -14.21 0.18
C PHE A 204 -14.27 -14.07 -1.34
N THR A 205 -15.19 -14.56 -2.17
CA THR A 205 -15.13 -14.38 -3.63
C THR A 205 -15.13 -12.90 -4.01
N ALA A 206 -16.01 -12.10 -3.39
CA ALA A 206 -16.04 -10.65 -3.60
C ALA A 206 -14.70 -10.00 -3.21
N MET A 207 -14.09 -10.45 -2.11
CA MET A 207 -12.79 -9.98 -1.67
C MET A 207 -11.68 -10.32 -2.69
N MET A 208 -11.68 -11.52 -3.25
CA MET A 208 -10.68 -11.91 -4.27
C MET A 208 -10.82 -11.06 -5.55
N LEU A 209 -12.04 -10.71 -5.95
CA LEU A 209 -12.27 -9.78 -7.08
C LEU A 209 -11.71 -8.38 -6.78
N VAL A 210 -11.87 -7.89 -5.56
CA VAL A 210 -11.27 -6.60 -5.13
C VAL A 210 -9.74 -6.70 -5.09
N CYS A 211 -9.17 -7.80 -4.62
CA CYS A 211 -7.73 -8.04 -4.63
C CYS A 211 -7.16 -8.08 -6.06
N ALA A 212 -7.82 -8.78 -6.98
CA ALA A 212 -7.42 -8.83 -8.38
C ALA A 212 -7.43 -7.44 -9.02
N MET A 213 -8.52 -6.68 -8.82
CA MET A 213 -8.63 -5.29 -9.25
C MET A 213 -7.47 -4.44 -8.68
N PHE A 214 -7.18 -4.57 -7.39
CA PHE A 214 -6.16 -3.78 -6.70
C PHE A 214 -4.74 -4.13 -7.15
N ALA A 215 -4.45 -5.42 -7.38
CA ALA A 215 -3.18 -5.86 -7.95
C ALA A 215 -2.96 -5.23 -9.33
N ILE A 216 -3.99 -5.22 -10.20
CA ILE A 216 -3.93 -4.57 -11.52
C ILE A 216 -3.68 -3.07 -11.40
N CYS A 217 -4.36 -2.39 -10.48
CA CYS A 217 -4.11 -0.96 -10.24
C CYS A 217 -2.64 -0.72 -9.82
N TRP A 218 -2.05 -1.61 -9.02
CA TRP A 218 -0.64 -1.50 -8.64
C TRP A 218 0.32 -1.83 -9.78
N ILE A 219 0.00 -2.81 -10.64
CA ILE A 219 0.78 -3.09 -11.87
C ILE A 219 0.86 -1.85 -12.75
N ALA A 220 -0.26 -1.15 -12.92
CA ALA A 220 -0.28 0.10 -13.69
C ALA A 220 0.46 1.23 -12.95
N TYR A 221 0.17 1.44 -11.67
CA TYR A 221 0.76 2.53 -10.90
C TYR A 221 2.29 2.47 -10.84
N ILE A 222 2.86 1.29 -10.65
CA ILE A 222 4.32 1.12 -10.53
C ILE A 222 5.07 1.46 -11.83
N GLN A 223 4.40 1.51 -12.98
CA GLN A 223 5.03 1.94 -14.23
C GLN A 223 5.56 3.37 -14.13
N TRP A 224 4.93 4.22 -13.32
CA TRP A 224 5.42 5.57 -13.06
C TRP A 224 6.76 5.56 -12.30
N GLU A 225 7.01 4.57 -11.46
CA GLU A 225 8.27 4.45 -10.71
C GLU A 225 9.37 3.75 -11.52
N THR A 226 9.01 3.02 -12.58
CA THR A 226 9.96 2.17 -13.33
C THR A 226 10.05 2.53 -14.80
N THR A 227 9.10 2.09 -15.60
CA THR A 227 9.14 2.19 -17.07
C THR A 227 9.03 3.63 -17.54
N ILE A 228 8.11 4.43 -16.96
CA ILE A 228 7.95 5.85 -17.32
C ILE A 228 9.17 6.66 -16.84
N ALA A 229 9.76 6.30 -15.69
CA ALA A 229 11.00 6.91 -15.23
C ALA A 229 12.13 6.76 -16.26
N SER A 230 12.33 5.56 -16.79
CA SER A 230 13.32 5.29 -17.85
C SER A 230 12.98 6.03 -19.15
N PHE A 231 11.71 6.05 -19.52
CA PHE A 231 11.24 6.76 -20.72
C PHE A 231 11.49 8.26 -20.65
N THR A 232 11.24 8.92 -19.52
CA THR A 232 11.50 10.36 -19.35
C THR A 232 12.98 10.69 -19.63
N GLN A 233 13.90 9.85 -19.21
CA GLN A 233 15.33 10.06 -19.47
C GLN A 233 15.69 9.86 -20.94
N SER A 234 15.07 8.90 -21.64
CA SER A 234 15.30 8.67 -23.07
C SER A 234 14.86 9.84 -23.95
N ILE A 235 13.99 10.70 -23.46
CA ILE A 235 13.55 11.96 -24.13
C ILE A 235 14.17 13.22 -23.51
N ASN A 236 15.34 13.08 -22.87
CA ASN A 236 16.13 14.15 -22.28
C ASN A 236 15.46 14.93 -21.14
N ILE A 237 14.48 14.35 -20.43
CA ILE A 237 13.99 14.89 -19.16
C ILE A 237 14.94 14.44 -18.06
N SER A 238 15.50 15.38 -17.31
CA SER A 238 16.50 15.08 -16.29
C SER A 238 15.88 14.31 -15.11
N MET A 239 16.69 13.54 -14.36
CA MET A 239 16.26 12.84 -13.14
C MET A 239 15.71 13.83 -12.09
N SER A 240 16.28 15.05 -12.04
CA SER A 240 15.76 16.09 -11.14
C SER A 240 14.32 16.50 -11.51
N GLN A 241 14.05 16.73 -12.80
CA GLN A 241 12.69 17.02 -13.26
C GLN A 241 11.72 15.84 -12.98
N TYR A 242 12.16 14.61 -13.25
CA TYR A 242 11.35 13.43 -12.90
C TYR A 242 11.03 13.38 -11.41
N SER A 243 11.99 13.67 -10.53
CA SER A 243 11.78 13.68 -9.08
C SER A 243 10.76 14.73 -8.64
N VAL A 244 10.63 15.85 -9.36
CA VAL A 244 9.61 16.88 -9.12
C VAL A 244 8.19 16.29 -9.27
N LEU A 245 7.97 15.32 -10.18
CA LEU A 245 6.68 14.67 -10.35
C LEU A 245 6.22 13.99 -9.03
N TRP A 246 7.12 13.30 -8.35
CA TRP A 246 6.82 12.66 -7.06
C TRP A 246 6.62 13.66 -5.93
N THR A 247 7.33 14.79 -5.98
CA THR A 247 7.10 15.91 -5.06
C THR A 247 5.69 16.48 -5.24
N ILE A 248 5.25 16.68 -6.50
CA ILE A 248 3.89 17.11 -6.84
C ILE A 248 2.88 16.09 -6.32
N ASN A 249 3.09 14.78 -6.56
CA ASN A 249 2.22 13.73 -6.04
C ASN A 249 2.06 13.83 -4.51
N GLY A 250 3.17 13.90 -3.78
CA GLY A 250 3.16 13.98 -2.32
C GLY A 250 2.44 15.22 -1.78
N ILE A 251 2.73 16.40 -2.33
CA ILE A 251 2.07 17.66 -1.94
C ILE A 251 0.57 17.60 -2.25
N MET A 252 0.20 17.13 -3.43
CA MET A 252 -1.20 17.04 -3.84
C MET A 252 -2.02 16.12 -2.94
N ILE A 253 -1.47 14.96 -2.52
CA ILE A 253 -2.15 14.05 -1.62
C ILE A 253 -2.55 14.74 -0.31
N LEU A 254 -1.74 15.67 0.18
CA LEU A 254 -2.03 16.42 1.40
C LEU A 254 -2.98 17.59 1.15
N VAL A 255 -2.70 18.40 0.12
CA VAL A 255 -3.40 19.68 -0.15
C VAL A 255 -4.75 19.46 -0.83
N ALA A 256 -4.89 18.43 -1.69
CA ALA A 256 -6.12 18.19 -2.41
C ALA A 256 -7.20 17.40 -1.63
N GLN A 257 -6.96 17.05 -0.36
CA GLN A 257 -8.00 16.40 0.49
C GLN A 257 -9.33 17.14 0.55
N PRO A 258 -9.36 18.49 0.69
CA PRO A 258 -10.61 19.25 0.66
C PRO A 258 -11.37 19.14 -0.67
N LEU A 259 -10.67 18.97 -1.80
CA LEU A 259 -11.28 18.82 -3.12
C LEU A 259 -11.93 17.45 -3.33
N ILE A 260 -11.35 16.41 -2.71
CA ILE A 260 -11.87 15.04 -2.81
C ILE A 260 -13.12 14.84 -1.97
N ARG A 261 -13.22 15.51 -0.81
CA ARG A 261 -14.32 15.34 0.13
C ARG A 261 -15.72 15.63 -0.48
N PRO A 262 -15.97 16.74 -1.20
CA PRO A 262 -17.27 16.99 -1.82
C PRO A 262 -17.62 15.94 -2.88
N ILE A 263 -16.63 15.45 -3.65
CA ILE A 263 -16.87 14.42 -4.67
C ILE A 263 -17.28 13.09 -3.99
N ILE A 264 -16.65 12.72 -2.87
CA ILE A 264 -17.04 11.54 -2.09
C ILE A 264 -18.48 11.67 -1.58
N ILE A 265 -18.89 12.86 -1.13
CA ILE A 265 -20.25 13.14 -0.69
C ILE A 265 -21.21 13.01 -1.87
N LEU A 266 -20.89 13.58 -3.04
CA LEU A 266 -21.67 13.47 -4.27
C LEU A 266 -21.87 12.01 -4.70
N LEU A 267 -20.83 11.17 -4.55
CA LEU A 267 -20.90 9.73 -4.77
C LEU A 267 -21.62 8.97 -3.64
N LYS A 268 -22.30 9.67 -2.73
CA LYS A 268 -23.08 9.13 -1.60
C LYS A 268 -22.27 8.16 -0.73
N GLY A 269 -20.97 8.39 -0.59
CA GLY A 269 -20.05 7.52 0.14
C GLY A 269 -19.89 6.10 -0.44
N ASN A 270 -20.41 5.83 -1.63
CA ASN A 270 -20.35 4.51 -2.27
C ASN A 270 -18.91 4.19 -2.72
N LEU A 271 -18.27 3.26 -2.01
CA LEU A 271 -16.89 2.87 -2.27
C LEU A 271 -16.68 2.28 -3.67
N LYS A 272 -17.67 1.57 -4.21
CA LYS A 272 -17.62 1.04 -5.59
C LYS A 272 -17.51 2.18 -6.61
N HIS A 273 -18.37 3.19 -6.50
CA HIS A 273 -18.34 4.34 -7.40
C HIS A 273 -17.05 5.14 -7.25
N GLN A 274 -16.52 5.28 -6.03
CA GLN A 274 -15.24 5.95 -5.79
C GLN A 274 -14.10 5.22 -6.51
N MET A 275 -14.00 3.90 -6.35
CA MET A 275 -12.96 3.12 -7.04
C MET A 275 -13.16 3.13 -8.56
N PHE A 276 -14.41 3.07 -9.03
CA PHE A 276 -14.72 3.14 -10.46
C PHE A 276 -14.22 4.46 -11.06
N VAL A 277 -14.55 5.60 -10.44
CA VAL A 277 -14.07 6.93 -10.83
C VAL A 277 -12.54 6.98 -10.75
N GLY A 278 -11.94 6.48 -9.67
CA GLY A 278 -10.48 6.46 -9.51
C GLY A 278 -9.76 5.66 -10.59
N ILE A 279 -10.29 4.51 -11.01
CA ILE A 279 -9.70 3.71 -12.09
C ILE A 279 -9.86 4.41 -13.45
N LEU A 280 -11.00 5.06 -13.72
CA LEU A 280 -11.16 5.88 -14.93
C LEU A 280 -10.17 7.03 -14.97
N ILE A 281 -9.91 7.67 -13.83
CA ILE A 281 -8.89 8.71 -13.69
C ILE A 281 -7.49 8.12 -13.95
N PHE A 282 -7.16 6.92 -13.46
CA PHE A 282 -5.91 6.24 -13.81
C PHE A 282 -5.78 6.01 -15.31
N MET A 283 -6.83 5.50 -15.96
CA MET A 283 -6.84 5.31 -17.42
C MET A 283 -6.60 6.63 -18.17
N SER A 284 -7.23 7.72 -17.72
CA SER A 284 -7.05 9.06 -18.29
C SER A 284 -5.60 9.57 -18.10
N SER A 285 -4.96 9.27 -16.95
CA SER A 285 -3.55 9.59 -16.73
C SER A 285 -2.66 8.88 -17.74
N PHE A 286 -2.84 7.58 -17.96
CA PHE A 286 -2.07 6.83 -18.95
C PHE A 286 -2.33 7.32 -20.37
N LEU A 287 -3.58 7.65 -20.71
CA LEU A 287 -3.94 8.22 -22.01
C LEU A 287 -3.23 9.56 -22.23
N VAL A 288 -3.28 10.50 -21.29
CA VAL A 288 -2.60 11.80 -21.40
C VAL A 288 -1.09 11.61 -21.51
N THR A 289 -0.52 10.73 -20.67
CA THR A 289 0.93 10.48 -20.66
C THR A 289 1.41 9.78 -21.94
N SER A 290 0.56 9.05 -22.66
CA SER A 290 0.94 8.43 -23.93
C SER A 290 1.27 9.45 -25.03
N PHE A 291 0.81 10.67 -24.90
CA PHE A 291 1.15 11.79 -25.81
C PHE A 291 2.30 12.66 -25.27
N ALA A 292 2.96 12.24 -24.19
CA ALA A 292 3.96 13.05 -23.54
C ALA A 292 5.27 13.06 -24.34
N ASN A 293 5.66 14.25 -24.80
CA ASN A 293 6.91 14.53 -25.48
C ASN A 293 7.76 15.62 -24.77
N HIS A 294 7.21 16.22 -23.71
CA HIS A 294 7.89 17.20 -22.88
C HIS A 294 7.37 17.13 -21.43
N PHE A 295 8.14 17.67 -20.49
CA PHE A 295 7.93 17.55 -19.06
C PHE A 295 6.53 17.96 -18.57
N ALA A 296 5.95 19.03 -19.14
CA ALA A 296 4.65 19.53 -18.69
C ALA A 296 3.51 18.51 -18.84
N ILE A 297 3.54 17.66 -19.89
CA ILE A 297 2.50 16.63 -20.07
C ILE A 297 2.64 15.53 -18.99
N PHE A 298 3.86 15.17 -18.58
CA PHE A 298 4.07 14.27 -17.45
C PHE A 298 3.56 14.86 -16.13
N VAL A 299 3.72 16.19 -15.93
CA VAL A 299 3.13 16.88 -14.77
C VAL A 299 1.60 16.72 -14.78
N VAL A 300 0.95 16.98 -15.92
CA VAL A 300 -0.51 16.79 -16.03
C VAL A 300 -0.91 15.33 -15.78
N GLY A 301 -0.19 14.38 -16.38
CA GLY A 301 -0.40 12.95 -16.16
C GLY A 301 -0.28 12.56 -14.68
N MET A 302 0.75 13.06 -13.97
CA MET A 302 0.96 12.81 -12.55
C MET A 302 -0.15 13.43 -11.68
N VAL A 303 -0.57 14.64 -11.99
CA VAL A 303 -1.70 15.30 -11.30
C VAL A 303 -2.97 14.45 -11.42
N ILE A 304 -3.30 13.99 -12.63
CA ILE A 304 -4.45 13.12 -12.88
C ILE A 304 -4.28 11.80 -12.11
N LEU A 305 -3.12 11.14 -12.20
CA LEU A 305 -2.83 9.91 -11.47
C LEU A 305 -3.09 10.05 -9.97
N THR A 306 -2.62 11.16 -9.38
CA THR A 306 -2.75 11.43 -7.95
C THR A 306 -4.22 11.53 -7.50
N PHE A 307 -5.07 12.16 -8.31
CA PHE A 307 -6.51 12.16 -8.02
C PHE A 307 -7.09 10.74 -8.02
N GLY A 308 -6.74 9.92 -9.01
CA GLY A 308 -7.17 8.52 -9.06
C GLY A 308 -6.73 7.73 -7.82
N GLU A 309 -5.48 7.91 -7.41
CA GLU A 309 -4.89 7.32 -6.22
C GLU A 309 -5.69 7.64 -4.95
N MET A 310 -6.05 8.91 -4.75
CA MET A 310 -6.82 9.37 -3.58
C MET A 310 -8.21 8.76 -3.51
N PHE A 311 -8.80 8.31 -4.62
CA PHE A 311 -10.07 7.58 -4.63
C PHE A 311 -9.90 6.09 -4.33
N VAL A 312 -8.93 5.42 -4.95
CA VAL A 312 -8.78 3.96 -4.90
C VAL A 312 -8.13 3.49 -3.61
N TRP A 313 -6.96 4.05 -3.24
CA TRP A 313 -6.13 3.52 -2.15
C TRP A 313 -6.82 3.48 -0.78
N PRO A 314 -7.54 4.53 -0.32
CA PRO A 314 -8.26 4.43 0.95
C PRO A 314 -9.55 3.62 0.87
N ALA A 315 -10.13 3.45 -0.32
CA ALA A 315 -11.39 2.72 -0.50
C ALA A 315 -11.18 1.20 -0.37
N VAL A 316 -10.05 0.67 -0.87
CA VAL A 316 -9.78 -0.77 -0.88
C VAL A 316 -9.68 -1.38 0.53
N PRO A 317 -8.85 -0.88 1.48
CA PRO A 317 -8.83 -1.39 2.85
C PRO A 317 -10.15 -1.14 3.59
N THR A 318 -10.90 -0.10 3.22
CA THR A 318 -12.24 0.13 3.75
C THR A 318 -13.20 -0.99 3.35
N ILE A 319 -13.21 -1.38 2.07
CA ILE A 319 -14.02 -2.52 1.59
C ILE A 319 -13.56 -3.82 2.21
N ALA A 320 -12.26 -4.06 2.34
CA ALA A 320 -11.74 -5.25 2.99
C ALA A 320 -12.29 -5.39 4.43
N ASN A 321 -12.26 -4.29 5.18
CA ASN A 321 -12.82 -4.28 6.54
C ASN A 321 -14.35 -4.51 6.56
N GLN A 322 -15.09 -4.02 5.57
CA GLN A 322 -16.53 -4.23 5.46
C GLN A 322 -16.89 -5.68 5.04
N LEU A 323 -16.12 -6.27 4.13
CA LEU A 323 -16.35 -7.63 3.64
C LEU A 323 -15.92 -8.68 4.65
N ALA A 324 -14.99 -8.35 5.55
CA ALA A 324 -14.47 -9.29 6.52
C ALA A 324 -15.59 -9.81 7.45
N PRO A 325 -15.72 -11.12 7.61
CA PRO A 325 -16.50 -11.67 8.71
C PRO A 325 -15.94 -11.21 10.05
N VAL A 326 -16.77 -11.20 11.10
CA VAL A 326 -16.31 -10.85 12.46
C VAL A 326 -15.14 -11.77 12.85
N GLY A 327 -14.05 -11.18 13.38
CA GLY A 327 -12.84 -11.92 13.73
C GLY A 327 -11.94 -12.33 12.55
N LYS A 328 -12.17 -11.79 11.32
CA LYS A 328 -11.35 -12.03 10.12
C LYS A 328 -10.84 -10.74 9.47
N GLN A 329 -10.87 -9.64 10.19
CA GLN A 329 -10.46 -8.33 9.70
C GLN A 329 -8.97 -8.31 9.33
N GLY A 330 -8.13 -8.94 10.14
CA GLY A 330 -6.70 -9.05 9.88
C GLY A 330 -6.42 -9.83 8.60
N GLN A 331 -7.06 -10.99 8.45
CA GLN A 331 -6.88 -11.83 7.25
C GLN A 331 -7.27 -11.10 5.97
N TYR A 332 -8.37 -10.34 5.97
CA TYR A 332 -8.82 -9.58 4.80
C TYR A 332 -7.90 -8.40 4.48
N GLN A 333 -7.35 -7.74 5.49
CA GLN A 333 -6.31 -6.72 5.28
C GLN A 333 -5.01 -7.35 4.75
N GLY A 334 -4.66 -8.54 5.22
CA GLY A 334 -3.54 -9.33 4.71
C GLY A 334 -3.67 -9.63 3.21
N PHE A 335 -4.86 -10.03 2.73
CA PHE A 335 -5.12 -10.25 1.30
C PHE A 335 -4.92 -8.97 0.47
N VAL A 336 -5.44 -7.83 0.93
CA VAL A 336 -5.26 -6.54 0.24
C VAL A 336 -3.80 -6.17 0.12
N ASN A 337 -3.05 -6.24 1.22
CA ASN A 337 -1.65 -5.87 1.22
C ASN A 337 -0.81 -6.86 0.39
N SER A 338 -1.17 -8.15 0.39
CA SER A 338 -0.55 -9.13 -0.51
C SER A 338 -0.83 -8.81 -1.98
N ALA A 339 -2.06 -8.45 -2.34
CA ALA A 339 -2.41 -8.05 -3.70
C ALA A 339 -1.61 -6.83 -4.17
N SER A 340 -1.44 -5.82 -3.32
CA SER A 340 -0.60 -4.65 -3.62
C SER A 340 0.87 -5.03 -3.82
N THR A 341 1.40 -5.90 -2.97
CA THR A 341 2.80 -6.36 -3.05
C THR A 341 3.03 -7.17 -4.33
N VAL A 342 2.10 -8.05 -4.69
CA VAL A 342 2.12 -8.81 -5.96
C VAL A 342 2.10 -7.85 -7.15
N GLY A 343 1.20 -6.87 -7.15
CA GLY A 343 1.13 -5.87 -8.22
C GLY A 343 2.43 -5.09 -8.40
N LYS A 344 3.05 -4.66 -7.29
CA LYS A 344 4.37 -3.97 -7.31
C LYS A 344 5.49 -4.87 -7.81
N ALA A 345 5.50 -6.15 -7.42
CA ALA A 345 6.55 -7.08 -7.81
C ALA A 345 6.50 -7.45 -9.31
N PHE A 346 5.29 -7.66 -9.84
CA PHE A 346 5.11 -8.07 -11.25
C PHE A 346 5.01 -6.89 -12.22
N GLY A 347 4.66 -5.69 -11.73
CA GLY A 347 4.48 -4.51 -12.58
C GLY A 347 5.68 -4.17 -13.45
N PRO A 348 6.90 -4.02 -12.91
CA PRO A 348 8.08 -3.70 -13.70
C PRO A 348 8.38 -4.74 -14.78
N PHE A 349 8.16 -6.02 -14.48
CA PHE A 349 8.34 -7.11 -15.42
C PHE A 349 7.36 -7.03 -16.58
N ILE A 350 6.06 -6.79 -16.29
CA ILE A 350 5.03 -6.65 -17.33
C ILE A 350 5.29 -5.41 -18.19
N GLY A 351 5.62 -4.28 -17.57
CA GLY A 351 5.95 -3.05 -18.30
C GLY A 351 7.19 -3.20 -19.17
N GLY A 352 8.24 -3.81 -18.62
CA GLY A 352 9.49 -4.10 -19.36
C GLY A 352 9.23 -4.97 -20.60
N ILE A 353 8.51 -6.09 -20.46
CA ILE A 353 8.16 -6.94 -21.61
C ILE A 353 7.41 -6.15 -22.68
N LEU A 354 6.44 -5.32 -22.31
CA LEU A 354 5.65 -4.55 -23.29
C LEU A 354 6.53 -3.54 -24.04
N VAL A 355 7.48 -2.90 -23.37
CA VAL A 355 8.39 -1.95 -24.01
C VAL A 355 9.43 -2.66 -24.87
N ASP A 356 10.07 -3.70 -24.36
CA ASP A 356 11.14 -4.43 -25.05
C ASP A 356 10.63 -5.19 -26.28
N THR A 357 9.40 -5.74 -26.19
CA THR A 357 8.83 -6.51 -27.31
C THR A 357 8.17 -5.62 -28.36
N PHE A 358 7.57 -4.51 -27.93
CA PHE A 358 6.86 -3.62 -28.83
C PHE A 358 7.43 -2.19 -28.80
N ASN A 359 6.93 -1.35 -27.91
CA ASN A 359 7.40 0.01 -27.69
C ASN A 359 6.66 0.65 -26.49
N MET A 360 7.06 1.89 -26.17
CA MET A 360 6.45 2.65 -25.06
C MET A 360 4.94 2.91 -25.26
N SER A 361 4.50 3.17 -26.48
CA SER A 361 3.07 3.41 -26.77
C SER A 361 2.21 2.17 -26.47
N MET A 362 2.73 0.98 -26.80
CA MET A 362 2.04 -0.28 -26.47
C MET A 362 2.03 -0.57 -24.98
N MET A 363 3.01 -0.10 -24.22
CA MET A 363 2.97 -0.16 -22.75
C MET A 363 1.79 0.69 -22.21
N PHE A 364 1.62 1.93 -22.67
CA PHE A 364 0.50 2.77 -22.25
C PHE A 364 -0.86 2.14 -22.59
N ILE A 365 -1.02 1.63 -23.81
CA ILE A 365 -2.24 0.93 -24.24
C ILE A 365 -2.47 -0.32 -23.39
N GLY A 366 -1.42 -1.11 -23.15
CA GLY A 366 -1.47 -2.29 -22.30
C GLY A 366 -1.94 -1.99 -20.89
N MET A 367 -1.47 -0.89 -20.28
CA MET A 367 -1.94 -0.47 -18.95
C MET A 367 -3.41 -0.03 -18.97
N ILE A 368 -3.88 0.66 -20.01
CA ILE A 368 -5.30 1.02 -20.17
C ILE A 368 -6.17 -0.24 -20.31
N ILE A 369 -5.72 -1.22 -21.10
CA ILE A 369 -6.42 -2.51 -21.22
C ILE A 369 -6.48 -3.25 -19.88
N LEU A 370 -5.35 -3.33 -19.15
CA LEU A 370 -5.32 -3.95 -17.82
C LEU A 370 -6.26 -3.24 -16.84
N LEU A 371 -6.29 -1.91 -16.84
CA LEU A 371 -7.22 -1.13 -16.00
C LEU A 371 -8.69 -1.36 -16.41
N SER A 372 -8.97 -1.65 -17.68
CA SER A 372 -10.32 -2.06 -18.12
C SER A 372 -10.73 -3.41 -17.51
N PHE A 373 -9.79 -4.37 -17.36
CA PHE A 373 -10.05 -5.59 -16.59
C PHE A 373 -10.26 -5.31 -15.10
N ALA A 374 -9.54 -4.33 -14.53
CA ALA A 374 -9.79 -3.90 -13.16
C ALA A 374 -11.23 -3.38 -12.97
N LEU A 375 -11.74 -2.58 -13.92
CA LEU A 375 -13.16 -2.14 -13.93
C LEU A 375 -14.12 -3.31 -14.04
N LEU A 376 -13.78 -4.34 -14.84
CA LEU A 376 -14.57 -5.55 -14.97
C LEU A 376 -14.68 -6.28 -13.62
N PHE A 377 -13.56 -6.55 -12.95
CA PHE A 377 -13.57 -7.18 -11.62
C PHE A 377 -14.36 -6.35 -10.60
N LEU A 378 -14.19 -5.04 -10.61
CA LEU A 378 -14.94 -4.13 -9.75
C LEU A 378 -16.45 -4.16 -10.06
N SER A 379 -16.84 -4.36 -11.31
CA SER A 379 -18.25 -4.43 -11.70
C SER A 379 -18.94 -5.69 -11.18
N PHE A 380 -18.18 -6.76 -10.95
CA PHE A 380 -18.74 -8.05 -10.52
C PHE A 380 -18.67 -8.27 -9.00
N TYR A 381 -17.77 -7.60 -8.25
CA TYR A 381 -17.57 -7.92 -6.84
C TYR A 381 -18.85 -7.78 -6.00
N ASP A 382 -19.69 -6.78 -6.26
CA ASP A 382 -20.93 -6.57 -5.53
C ASP A 382 -22.09 -7.43 -6.02
N LYS A 383 -22.03 -7.98 -7.25
CA LYS A 383 -23.03 -8.90 -7.77
C LYS A 383 -22.99 -10.25 -7.06
N VAL A 384 -21.79 -10.65 -6.63
CA VAL A 384 -21.58 -11.90 -5.88
C VAL A 384 -22.09 -11.81 -4.44
N LEU A 385 -22.20 -10.59 -3.86
CA LEU A 385 -22.58 -10.39 -2.47
C LEU A 385 -24.01 -10.80 -2.16
N PRO A 386 -24.29 -11.34 -0.96
CA PRO A 386 -25.64 -11.65 -0.51
C PRO A 386 -26.53 -10.41 -0.49
N LYS A 387 -27.84 -10.57 -0.83
CA LYS A 387 -28.81 -9.47 -0.84
C LYS A 387 -28.91 -8.75 0.53
N ASN A 388 -28.88 -9.50 1.63
CA ASN A 388 -28.94 -8.98 2.99
C ASN A 388 -27.75 -8.06 3.31
N PHE A 389 -26.55 -8.38 2.80
CA PHE A 389 -25.35 -7.56 2.98
C PHE A 389 -25.47 -6.21 2.25
N LYS A 390 -26.03 -6.20 1.04
CA LYS A 390 -26.25 -4.98 0.25
C LYS A 390 -27.18 -3.99 0.99
N ASN A 391 -28.26 -4.49 1.56
CA ASN A 391 -29.26 -3.67 2.27
C ASN A 391 -28.69 -3.04 3.55
N GLN A 392 -27.88 -3.78 4.32
CA GLN A 392 -27.25 -3.27 5.56
C GLN A 392 -26.23 -2.15 5.28
N HIS A 393 -25.48 -2.23 4.18
CA HIS A 393 -24.50 -1.20 3.83
C HIS A 393 -25.12 0.06 3.23
N GLN A 394 -26.22 -0.06 2.50
CA GLN A 394 -26.96 1.11 2.02
C GLN A 394 -27.64 1.89 3.18
N SER A 395 -28.13 1.20 4.21
CA SER A 395 -28.71 1.84 5.39
C SER A 395 -27.68 2.51 6.30
N ARG A 396 -26.47 1.94 6.44
CA ARG A 396 -25.36 2.55 7.17
C ARG A 396 -24.80 3.79 6.48
N GLY A 397 -24.71 3.78 5.15
CA GLY A 397 -24.32 4.97 4.38
C GLY A 397 -25.27 6.14 4.57
N ARG A 398 -26.58 5.89 4.64
CA ARG A 398 -27.60 6.92 4.90
C ARG A 398 -27.58 7.45 6.34
N ARG A 399 -27.31 6.62 7.35
CA ARG A 399 -27.21 7.07 8.76
C ARG A 399 -26.00 7.96 9.02
N ASN A 400 -24.87 7.72 8.37
CA ASN A 400 -23.70 8.59 8.49
C ASN A 400 -23.86 9.94 7.77
N GLN A 401 -24.85 10.09 6.89
CA GLN A 401 -25.17 11.36 6.23
C GLN A 401 -26.09 12.24 7.08
N ASN A 402 -26.94 11.66 7.92
CA ASN A 402 -27.88 12.40 8.77
C ASN A 402 -27.27 12.81 10.13
N GLY A 403 -26.01 12.52 10.38
CA GLY A 403 -25.25 12.86 11.59
C GLY A 403 -24.08 13.84 11.35
N ILE A 404 -24.12 14.59 10.22
CA ILE A 404 -23.15 15.67 9.90
C ILE A 404 -23.81 17.02 10.02
#